data_a138a3af9a6007cbd9a9668e8ae30e1c
#
_entry.id   a138a3af9a6007cbd9a9668e8ae30e1c
#
_cell.length_a   1.000
_cell.length_b   1.000
_cell.length_c   1.000
_cell.angle_alpha   90.00
_cell.angle_beta   90.00
_cell.angle_gamma   90.00
#
_symmetry.space_group_name_H-M   'P 1'
#
loop_
_entity.id
_entity.type
_entity.pdbx_description
1 polymer ?
#
loop_
_entity_poly.entity_id
_entity_poly.type
_entity_poly.pdbx_seq_one_letter_code
_entity_poly.pdbx_strand_id
1 'polypeptide(L)'
;MLRIQAEALTYDDVSLVPAHSTILPKDVNLETRLTRDLKLKLPILSAAMDTVTEARLAIAMAQLGGMGIIHKNLSLEQQAAEVAKVKKFEAGVIRDPITVGPETTIRDVLALTQAHNISGVPVVGSDGLLAGIVTHRDMRFETELDDPVRHIMTKKDRLITVKEGAASEEVLQLLHRNRIEKVLVVNDSFELRGLITVKDIQKNTDFPNAAKDLSTRLLVGAAVGVGGDTDRRVEALVAAGVDVIVVDTAHGHSQGVLDRVAWVKKNFPHVQVIGGNICTGEAALALLDSGADAVKVGIGPGSICTTRVVAGVGVPQVTAIDLVAEALQDRIPLIADGGIRYSGDIGKALAAGASTIMVGGLLAGTEESPGETELYQGRSYKSYRGMGSLAAMEKGSKDRYFQDAATADKLVPEGIEGRVPYRGPVGGIIHQLMGGLRATMGYVGCATIDDMRTKPKFVKISGAGQRESHVHDVTITKEPPNYRA
;
A
#
# COMPACT_ATOMS: atom_id res chain seq x y z
N MET A 1 -4.47 -43.30 13.28
CA MET A 1 -5.39 -42.54 14.17
C MET A 1 -5.46 -41.11 13.62
N LEU A 2 -6.66 -40.60 13.38
CA LEU A 2 -6.87 -39.22 12.92
C LEU A 2 -6.46 -38.25 14.04
N ARG A 3 -5.60 -37.25 13.71
CA ARG A 3 -5.14 -36.24 14.67
C ARG A 3 -5.86 -34.91 14.37
N ILE A 4 -7.07 -34.74 14.90
CA ILE A 4 -7.84 -33.50 14.78
C ILE A 4 -7.34 -32.56 15.88
N GLN A 5 -6.82 -31.38 15.47
CA GLN A 5 -6.32 -30.38 16.41
C GLN A 5 -7.44 -29.50 16.97
N ALA A 6 -8.34 -29.02 16.12
CA ALA A 6 -9.46 -28.17 16.50
C ALA A 6 -10.55 -28.14 15.42
N GLU A 7 -11.74 -27.66 15.76
CA GLU A 7 -12.73 -27.15 14.82
C GLU A 7 -12.35 -25.72 14.43
N ALA A 8 -12.26 -25.43 13.13
CA ALA A 8 -11.78 -24.15 12.64
C ALA A 8 -12.89 -23.33 11.97
N LEU A 9 -12.90 -22.01 12.20
CA LEU A 9 -13.96 -21.09 11.85
C LEU A 9 -13.47 -20.05 10.83
N THR A 10 -14.36 -19.69 9.89
CA THR A 10 -14.17 -18.56 8.98
C THR A 10 -15.11 -17.40 9.32
N TYR A 11 -15.09 -16.32 8.56
CA TYR A 11 -15.93 -15.14 8.83
C TYR A 11 -17.44 -15.43 8.82
N ASP A 12 -17.88 -16.38 8.01
CA ASP A 12 -19.29 -16.76 7.92
C ASP A 12 -19.77 -17.63 9.09
N ASP A 13 -18.86 -18.21 9.87
CA ASP A 13 -19.20 -19.07 10.99
C ASP A 13 -19.42 -18.29 12.29
N VAL A 14 -19.12 -17.00 12.31
CA VAL A 14 -19.15 -16.18 13.53
C VAL A 14 -19.82 -14.83 13.31
N SER A 15 -20.38 -14.29 14.41
CA SER A 15 -20.82 -12.88 14.50
C SER A 15 -20.26 -12.25 15.77
N LEU A 16 -20.06 -10.92 15.74
CA LEU A 16 -19.71 -10.15 16.93
C LEU A 16 -20.95 -9.88 17.77
N VAL A 17 -20.81 -10.03 19.08
CA VAL A 17 -21.88 -9.73 20.04
C VAL A 17 -21.91 -8.23 20.30
N PRO A 18 -23.05 -7.54 20.11
CA PRO A 18 -23.18 -6.14 20.49
C PRO A 18 -22.87 -5.93 21.97
N ALA A 19 -22.26 -4.79 22.30
CA ALA A 19 -21.91 -4.45 23.66
C ALA A 19 -22.38 -3.03 24.00
N HIS A 20 -22.37 -2.69 25.30
CA HIS A 20 -22.64 -1.32 25.72
C HIS A 20 -21.62 -0.36 25.09
N SER A 21 -22.10 0.70 24.44
CA SER A 21 -21.27 1.68 23.73
C SER A 21 -21.55 3.10 24.22
N THR A 22 -20.49 3.81 24.47
CA THR A 22 -20.48 5.26 24.73
C THR A 22 -19.83 6.05 23.61
N ILE A 23 -19.43 5.35 22.50
CA ILE A 23 -18.75 5.93 21.36
C ILE A 23 -19.65 5.93 20.13
N LEU A 24 -19.64 7.01 19.36
CA LEU A 24 -20.32 7.06 18.07
C LEU A 24 -19.37 6.65 16.94
N PRO A 25 -19.87 6.07 15.83
CA PRO A 25 -19.03 5.67 14.69
C PRO A 25 -18.11 6.76 14.13
N LYS A 26 -18.53 8.03 14.20
CA LYS A 26 -17.73 9.18 13.74
C LYS A 26 -16.52 9.49 14.63
N ASP A 27 -16.57 9.08 15.89
CA ASP A 27 -15.58 9.45 16.93
C ASP A 27 -14.53 8.36 17.16
N VAL A 28 -14.65 7.18 16.51
CA VAL A 28 -13.67 6.11 16.64
C VAL A 28 -12.37 6.42 15.91
N ASN A 29 -11.25 6.00 16.47
CA ASN A 29 -9.93 6.10 15.88
C ASN A 29 -9.54 4.80 15.15
N LEU A 30 -9.24 4.90 13.85
CA LEU A 30 -8.83 3.76 13.00
C LEU A 30 -7.30 3.61 12.88
N GLU A 31 -6.51 4.48 13.55
CA GLU A 31 -5.06 4.35 13.54
C GLU A 31 -4.64 3.00 14.13
N THR A 32 -3.67 2.35 13.47
CA THR A 32 -3.19 1.03 13.85
C THR A 32 -1.70 0.87 13.61
N ARG A 33 -1.10 -0.13 14.26
CA ARG A 33 0.27 -0.58 13.97
C ARG A 33 0.28 -1.50 12.76
N LEU A 34 1.13 -1.19 11.77
CA LEU A 34 1.41 -2.09 10.65
C LEU A 34 2.59 -3.01 10.95
N THR A 35 3.65 -2.45 11.50
CA THR A 35 4.87 -3.15 11.94
C THR A 35 5.28 -2.66 13.32
N ARG A 36 6.44 -3.05 13.82
CA ARG A 36 6.97 -2.53 15.11
C ARG A 36 6.98 -1.01 15.14
N ASP A 37 7.44 -0.37 14.06
CA ASP A 37 7.73 1.07 14.04
C ASP A 37 6.83 1.87 13.11
N LEU A 38 6.07 1.21 12.23
CA LEU A 38 5.16 1.90 11.30
C LEU A 38 3.72 1.82 11.75
N LYS A 39 3.03 2.96 11.65
CA LYS A 39 1.58 3.10 11.86
C LYS A 39 0.89 3.54 10.59
N LEU A 40 -0.36 3.14 10.45
CA LEU A 40 -1.27 3.57 9.40
C LEU A 40 -2.47 4.29 10.01
N LYS A 41 -3.05 5.22 9.26
CA LYS A 41 -4.30 5.91 9.65
C LYS A 41 -5.54 5.05 9.41
N LEU A 42 -5.47 4.10 8.50
CA LEU A 42 -6.51 3.10 8.21
C LEU A 42 -5.90 1.70 8.26
N PRO A 43 -6.60 0.70 8.84
CA PRO A 43 -6.09 -0.66 9.02
C PRO A 43 -6.18 -1.50 7.73
N ILE A 44 -5.74 -0.97 6.58
CA ILE A 44 -5.95 -1.63 5.29
C ILE A 44 -4.73 -1.54 4.37
N LEU A 45 -4.41 -2.69 3.75
CA LEU A 45 -3.38 -2.84 2.72
C LEU A 45 -4.00 -3.34 1.41
N SER A 46 -3.44 -2.94 0.27
CA SER A 46 -3.72 -3.60 -1.01
C SER A 46 -2.72 -4.74 -1.27
N ALA A 47 -3.25 -5.86 -1.78
CA ALA A 47 -2.48 -7.09 -1.94
C ALA A 47 -1.43 -7.00 -3.04
N ALA A 48 -0.29 -7.66 -2.82
CA ALA A 48 0.84 -7.75 -3.74
C ALA A 48 0.55 -8.69 -4.92
N MET A 49 -0.42 -8.32 -5.76
CA MET A 49 -0.87 -9.11 -6.90
C MET A 49 -0.80 -8.29 -8.18
N ASP A 50 -0.42 -8.94 -9.29
CA ASP A 50 -0.15 -8.28 -10.57
C ASP A 50 -1.40 -7.75 -11.30
N THR A 51 -2.59 -8.00 -10.76
CA THR A 51 -3.87 -7.39 -11.17
C THR A 51 -4.46 -6.48 -10.09
N VAL A 52 -3.69 -6.15 -9.03
CA VAL A 52 -4.18 -5.34 -7.90
C VAL A 52 -3.30 -4.11 -7.66
N THR A 53 -2.00 -4.29 -7.35
CA THR A 53 -1.19 -3.19 -6.80
C THR A 53 0.06 -2.89 -7.61
N GLU A 54 0.02 -1.77 -8.33
CA GLU A 54 1.17 -1.02 -8.85
C GLU A 54 1.15 0.40 -8.28
N ALA A 55 2.04 1.29 -8.74
CA ALA A 55 2.19 2.62 -8.17
C ALA A 55 0.88 3.42 -8.09
N ARG A 56 0.01 3.34 -9.10
CA ARG A 56 -1.25 4.10 -9.15
C ARG A 56 -2.16 3.75 -7.96
N LEU A 57 -2.39 2.46 -7.70
CA LEU A 57 -3.18 2.05 -6.54
C LEU A 57 -2.42 2.28 -5.22
N ALA A 58 -1.12 2.03 -5.18
CA ALA A 58 -0.32 2.26 -3.97
C ALA A 58 -0.34 3.73 -3.53
N ILE A 59 -0.27 4.68 -4.45
CA ILE A 59 -0.43 6.11 -4.21
C ILE A 59 -1.80 6.41 -3.59
N ALA A 60 -2.88 5.96 -4.24
CA ALA A 60 -4.23 6.21 -3.78
C ALA A 60 -4.48 5.59 -2.38
N MET A 61 -3.98 4.37 -2.13
CA MET A 61 -4.07 3.74 -0.81
C MET A 61 -3.34 4.53 0.27
N ALA A 62 -2.12 4.99 -0.01
CA ALA A 62 -1.34 5.78 0.95
C ALA A 62 -1.99 7.16 1.21
N GLN A 63 -2.52 7.84 0.18
CA GLN A 63 -3.27 9.10 0.34
C GLN A 63 -4.49 8.94 1.24
N LEU A 64 -5.19 7.82 1.15
CA LEU A 64 -6.34 7.52 2.00
C LEU A 64 -5.97 7.10 3.43
N GLY A 65 -4.69 6.82 3.70
CA GLY A 65 -4.19 6.45 5.03
C GLY A 65 -3.91 4.96 5.24
N GLY A 66 -4.05 4.13 4.19
CA GLY A 66 -3.59 2.74 4.13
C GLY A 66 -2.20 2.61 3.50
N MET A 67 -1.88 1.46 2.91
CA MET A 67 -0.63 1.24 2.17
C MET A 67 -0.82 0.25 1.02
N GLY A 68 -0.16 0.49 -0.11
CA GLY A 68 -0.05 -0.47 -1.22
C GLY A 68 1.23 -1.30 -1.13
N ILE A 69 1.10 -2.59 -1.47
CA ILE A 69 2.26 -3.49 -1.58
C ILE A 69 2.47 -3.83 -3.06
N ILE A 70 3.55 -3.29 -3.64
CA ILE A 70 3.89 -3.51 -5.05
C ILE A 70 4.26 -4.99 -5.28
N HIS A 71 3.65 -5.60 -6.28
CA HIS A 71 3.88 -7.02 -6.59
C HIS A 71 5.25 -7.26 -7.23
N LYS A 72 5.72 -8.53 -7.18
CA LYS A 72 7.04 -8.93 -7.70
C LYS A 72 7.04 -9.44 -9.15
N ASN A 73 5.88 -9.61 -9.80
CA ASN A 73 5.76 -10.04 -11.20
C ASN A 73 6.17 -8.93 -12.18
N LEU A 74 7.31 -8.31 -11.91
CA LEU A 74 7.96 -7.23 -12.65
C LEU A 74 9.46 -7.53 -12.70
N SER A 75 10.18 -6.97 -13.68
CA SER A 75 11.64 -6.98 -13.57
C SER A 75 12.09 -6.22 -12.31
N LEU A 76 13.31 -6.43 -11.89
CA LEU A 76 13.89 -5.74 -10.73
C LEU A 76 13.80 -4.22 -10.90
N GLU A 77 14.18 -3.73 -12.09
CA GLU A 77 14.18 -2.30 -12.43
C GLU A 77 12.76 -1.73 -12.47
N GLN A 78 11.81 -2.48 -13.04
CA GLN A 78 10.41 -2.08 -13.10
C GLN A 78 9.78 -1.98 -11.71
N GLN A 79 10.00 -2.97 -10.83
CA GLN A 79 9.46 -2.93 -9.48
C GLN A 79 10.05 -1.78 -8.66
N ALA A 80 11.36 -1.54 -8.76
CA ALA A 80 12.02 -0.40 -8.12
C ALA A 80 11.50 0.94 -8.66
N ALA A 81 11.24 1.03 -9.99
CA ALA A 81 10.65 2.22 -10.59
C ALA A 81 9.22 2.48 -10.09
N GLU A 82 8.39 1.44 -9.88
CA GLU A 82 7.06 1.59 -9.28
C GLU A 82 7.15 2.14 -7.85
N VAL A 83 8.05 1.62 -7.02
CA VAL A 83 8.31 2.16 -5.67
C VAL A 83 8.75 3.62 -5.75
N ALA A 84 9.71 3.95 -6.62
CA ALA A 84 10.20 5.32 -6.79
C ALA A 84 9.09 6.29 -7.24
N LYS A 85 8.14 5.85 -8.08
CA LYS A 85 6.97 6.66 -8.47
C LYS A 85 6.12 7.04 -7.25
N VAL A 86 5.85 6.09 -6.34
CA VAL A 86 5.10 6.37 -5.11
C VAL A 86 5.86 7.36 -4.23
N LYS A 87 7.15 7.14 -4.01
CA LYS A 87 7.99 8.01 -3.15
C LYS A 87 8.14 9.43 -3.70
N LYS A 88 8.10 9.59 -5.03
CA LYS A 88 8.20 10.91 -5.70
C LYS A 88 6.85 11.62 -5.82
N PHE A 89 5.73 10.93 -5.65
CA PHE A 89 4.40 11.49 -5.93
C PHE A 89 4.00 12.62 -4.98
N GLU A 90 4.35 12.49 -3.70
CA GLU A 90 4.19 13.52 -2.67
C GLU A 90 5.48 13.61 -1.85
N ALA A 91 6.31 14.55 -2.21
CA ALA A 91 7.41 14.98 -1.37
C ALA A 91 7.07 16.40 -0.92
N GLY A 92 6.54 16.62 0.27
CA GLY A 92 6.10 17.96 0.74
C GLY A 92 7.15 19.06 0.53
N VAL A 93 8.44 18.70 0.67
CA VAL A 93 9.60 19.41 0.13
C VAL A 93 10.30 18.46 -0.82
N ILE A 94 10.38 18.77 -2.10
CA ILE A 94 11.21 18.03 -3.05
C ILE A 94 12.66 18.29 -2.64
N ARG A 95 13.26 17.37 -1.88
CA ARG A 95 14.67 17.41 -1.53
C ARG A 95 15.47 17.01 -2.77
N ASP A 96 16.60 17.65 -3.00
CA ASP A 96 17.44 17.43 -4.18
C ASP A 96 16.67 17.59 -5.53
N PRO A 97 16.05 18.76 -5.78
CA PRO A 97 15.38 19.02 -7.04
C PRO A 97 16.41 18.99 -8.19
N ILE A 98 15.94 18.59 -9.38
CA ILE A 98 16.76 18.68 -10.59
C ILE A 98 17.16 20.14 -10.80
N THR A 99 18.46 20.40 -10.93
CA THR A 99 19.03 21.73 -11.12
C THR A 99 19.80 21.84 -12.42
N VAL A 100 20.00 23.06 -12.89
CA VAL A 100 20.86 23.36 -14.03
C VAL A 100 21.83 24.50 -13.68
N GLY A 101 22.91 24.61 -14.42
CA GLY A 101 23.83 25.76 -14.33
C GLY A 101 23.31 26.98 -15.08
N PRO A 102 23.81 28.19 -14.76
CA PRO A 102 23.40 29.44 -15.45
C PRO A 102 23.71 29.44 -16.96
N GLU A 103 24.71 28.69 -17.39
CA GLU A 103 25.17 28.58 -18.79
C GLU A 103 24.43 27.46 -19.57
N THR A 104 23.56 26.70 -18.96
CA THR A 104 22.76 25.68 -19.64
C THR A 104 21.85 26.35 -20.66
N THR A 105 21.73 25.78 -21.87
CA THR A 105 20.89 26.34 -22.91
C THR A 105 19.39 26.17 -22.61
N ILE A 106 18.56 27.07 -23.11
CA ILE A 106 17.10 27.01 -23.00
C ILE A 106 16.61 25.71 -23.64
N ARG A 107 17.20 25.25 -24.74
CA ARG A 107 16.90 23.96 -25.41
C ARG A 107 17.08 22.78 -24.49
N ASP A 108 18.20 22.71 -23.77
CA ASP A 108 18.49 21.60 -22.84
C ASP A 108 17.53 21.60 -21.65
N VAL A 109 17.19 22.80 -21.15
CA VAL A 109 16.20 22.89 -20.04
C VAL A 109 14.80 22.50 -20.52
N LEU A 110 14.41 22.85 -21.75
CA LEU A 110 13.13 22.39 -22.32
C LEU A 110 13.10 20.86 -22.45
N ALA A 111 14.16 20.24 -22.97
CA ALA A 111 14.28 18.77 -23.03
C ALA A 111 14.21 18.13 -21.64
N LEU A 112 14.93 18.69 -20.67
CA LEU A 112 14.92 18.24 -19.28
C LEU A 112 13.52 18.32 -18.65
N THR A 113 12.82 19.44 -18.84
CA THR A 113 11.47 19.64 -18.29
C THR A 113 10.45 18.68 -18.90
N GLN A 114 10.58 18.39 -20.20
CA GLN A 114 9.73 17.39 -20.87
C GLN A 114 10.04 15.97 -20.41
N ALA A 115 11.32 15.58 -20.34
CA ALA A 115 11.74 14.24 -19.93
C ALA A 115 11.29 13.90 -18.48
N HIS A 116 11.30 14.90 -17.59
CA HIS A 116 10.96 14.73 -16.18
C HIS A 116 9.56 15.23 -15.79
N ASN A 117 8.78 15.74 -16.74
CA ASN A 117 7.45 16.31 -16.54
C ASN A 117 7.41 17.36 -15.40
N ILE A 118 8.38 18.27 -15.41
CA ILE A 118 8.51 19.36 -14.43
C ILE A 118 8.34 20.73 -15.11
N SER A 119 7.78 21.71 -14.40
CA SER A 119 7.42 23.03 -14.95
C SER A 119 8.33 24.16 -14.48
N GLY A 120 9.42 23.84 -13.80
CA GLY A 120 10.42 24.83 -13.36
C GLY A 120 11.63 24.17 -12.73
N VAL A 121 12.80 24.71 -13.00
CA VAL A 121 14.09 24.16 -12.63
C VAL A 121 14.90 25.23 -11.88
N PRO A 122 15.35 24.97 -10.64
CA PRO A 122 16.30 25.85 -9.96
C PRO A 122 17.62 25.94 -10.71
N VAL A 123 18.22 27.12 -10.75
CA VAL A 123 19.50 27.38 -11.35
C VAL A 123 20.53 27.58 -10.23
N VAL A 124 21.58 26.74 -10.22
CA VAL A 124 22.62 26.74 -9.19
C VAL A 124 23.95 27.10 -9.83
N GLY A 125 24.66 28.05 -9.23
CA GLY A 125 25.96 28.51 -9.71
C GLY A 125 27.06 27.48 -9.50
N SER A 126 28.23 27.70 -10.10
CA SER A 126 29.43 26.87 -9.91
C SER A 126 29.98 26.91 -8.46
N ASP A 127 29.58 27.90 -7.70
CA ASP A 127 29.82 28.07 -6.25
C ASP A 127 28.88 27.25 -5.34
N GLY A 128 27.94 26.49 -5.93
CA GLY A 128 26.93 25.70 -5.21
C GLY A 128 25.77 26.54 -4.66
N LEU A 129 25.75 27.84 -4.90
CA LEU A 129 24.70 28.71 -4.41
C LEU A 129 23.54 28.83 -5.40
N LEU A 130 22.34 29.06 -4.85
CA LEU A 130 21.14 29.28 -5.67
C LEU A 130 21.26 30.63 -6.41
N ALA A 131 21.30 30.58 -7.75
CA ALA A 131 21.41 31.73 -8.64
C ALA A 131 20.06 32.23 -9.17
N GLY A 132 19.07 31.31 -9.32
CA GLY A 132 17.78 31.67 -9.87
C GLY A 132 16.83 30.48 -9.99
N ILE A 133 15.72 30.71 -10.70
CA ILE A 133 14.79 29.67 -11.17
C ILE A 133 14.36 30.00 -12.60
N VAL A 134 14.27 28.98 -13.45
CA VAL A 134 13.67 29.10 -14.78
C VAL A 134 12.40 28.22 -14.80
N THR A 135 11.31 28.77 -15.33
CA THR A 135 10.02 28.10 -15.39
C THR A 135 9.51 28.00 -16.82
N HIS A 136 8.50 27.17 -17.05
CA HIS A 136 7.82 27.06 -18.34
C HIS A 136 7.30 28.42 -18.86
N ARG A 137 6.96 29.35 -17.93
CA ARG A 137 6.48 30.69 -18.26
C ARG A 137 7.62 31.53 -18.89
N ASP A 138 8.83 31.40 -18.34
CA ASP A 138 10.01 32.15 -18.81
C ASP A 138 10.47 31.69 -20.19
N MET A 139 10.31 30.39 -20.51
CA MET A 139 10.73 29.76 -21.75
C MET A 139 9.67 29.78 -22.86
N ARG A 140 8.42 30.12 -22.54
CA ARG A 140 7.24 29.88 -23.43
C ARG A 140 7.31 30.62 -24.76
N PHE A 141 7.91 31.79 -24.80
CA PHE A 141 7.96 32.67 -25.97
C PHE A 141 9.37 32.87 -26.49
N GLU A 142 10.35 32.15 -25.94
CA GLU A 142 11.75 32.28 -26.39
C GLU A 142 11.95 31.62 -27.73
N THR A 143 12.68 32.35 -28.60
CA THR A 143 13.02 31.91 -29.95
C THR A 143 14.49 31.51 -30.06
N GLU A 144 15.36 32.15 -29.28
CA GLU A 144 16.80 31.90 -29.23
C GLU A 144 17.14 30.78 -28.26
N LEU A 145 16.80 29.52 -28.64
CA LEU A 145 16.88 28.36 -27.76
C LEU A 145 18.31 27.96 -27.36
N ASP A 146 19.31 28.45 -28.07
CA ASP A 146 20.73 28.19 -27.76
C ASP A 146 21.32 29.19 -26.77
N ASP A 147 20.54 30.20 -26.39
CA ASP A 147 20.89 31.16 -25.34
C ASP A 147 20.92 30.51 -23.96
N PRO A 148 21.81 30.96 -23.04
CA PRO A 148 21.91 30.45 -21.69
C PRO A 148 20.73 30.93 -20.81
N VAL A 149 20.25 30.06 -19.92
CA VAL A 149 19.10 30.36 -19.08
C VAL A 149 19.27 31.55 -18.12
N ARG A 150 20.50 31.99 -17.84
CA ARG A 150 20.75 33.20 -17.04
C ARG A 150 20.11 34.48 -17.62
N HIS A 151 19.81 34.50 -18.93
CA HIS A 151 19.19 35.65 -19.59
C HIS A 151 17.70 35.76 -19.25
N ILE A 152 17.02 34.63 -19.07
CA ILE A 152 15.55 34.54 -18.87
C ILE A 152 15.13 34.17 -17.48
N MET A 153 16.01 33.57 -16.65
CA MET A 153 15.68 33.12 -15.30
C MET A 153 15.25 34.25 -14.35
N THR A 154 14.40 33.96 -13.40
CA THR A 154 14.22 34.84 -12.26
C THR A 154 15.47 34.80 -11.38
N LYS A 155 16.17 35.93 -11.28
CA LYS A 155 17.45 36.06 -10.58
C LYS A 155 17.29 36.10 -9.06
N LYS A 156 18.39 35.84 -8.31
CA LYS A 156 18.49 35.77 -6.88
C LYS A 156 17.79 36.92 -6.13
N ASP A 157 17.94 38.15 -6.61
CA ASP A 157 17.36 39.36 -6.01
C ASP A 157 15.83 39.41 -6.01
N ARG A 158 15.19 38.64 -6.90
CA ARG A 158 13.72 38.52 -7.04
C ARG A 158 13.18 37.16 -6.66
N LEU A 159 14.03 36.25 -6.16
CA LEU A 159 13.57 34.94 -5.70
C LEU A 159 12.76 35.04 -4.42
N ILE A 160 11.65 34.33 -4.39
CA ILE A 160 10.91 34.07 -3.16
C ILE A 160 11.40 32.74 -2.61
N THR A 161 11.98 32.78 -1.42
CA THR A 161 12.56 31.61 -0.75
C THR A 161 12.04 31.48 0.67
N VAL A 162 12.11 30.29 1.23
CA VAL A 162 11.85 30.00 2.65
C VAL A 162 13.03 29.24 3.24
N LYS A 163 13.15 29.25 4.55
CA LYS A 163 14.13 28.43 5.27
C LYS A 163 13.62 27.00 5.44
N GLU A 164 14.54 26.07 5.68
CA GLU A 164 14.18 24.71 6.08
C GLU A 164 13.29 24.77 7.34
N GLY A 165 12.20 23.98 7.33
CA GLY A 165 11.24 23.93 8.44
C GLY A 165 10.17 25.02 8.44
N ALA A 166 10.09 25.88 7.42
CA ALA A 166 9.00 26.86 7.30
C ALA A 166 7.61 26.20 7.36
N ALA A 167 6.68 26.83 8.07
CA ALA A 167 5.33 26.31 8.24
C ALA A 167 4.56 26.34 6.90
N SER A 168 3.73 25.31 6.65
CA SER A 168 2.95 25.20 5.40
C SER A 168 2.06 26.42 5.15
N GLU A 169 1.48 27.00 6.21
CA GLU A 169 0.66 28.22 6.13
C GLU A 169 1.46 29.43 5.65
N GLU A 170 2.68 29.59 6.14
CA GLU A 170 3.60 30.66 5.70
C GLU A 170 3.94 30.50 4.22
N VAL A 171 4.30 29.27 3.82
CA VAL A 171 4.62 28.96 2.42
C VAL A 171 3.42 29.23 1.52
N LEU A 172 2.20 28.83 1.93
CA LEU A 172 0.98 29.07 1.16
C LEU A 172 0.69 30.57 1.00
N GLN A 173 0.87 31.36 2.06
CA GLN A 173 0.71 32.84 2.00
C GLN A 173 1.71 33.47 1.04
N LEU A 174 2.98 33.02 1.06
CA LEU A 174 4.00 33.50 0.12
C LEU A 174 3.68 33.17 -1.33
N LEU A 175 3.24 31.93 -1.60
CA LEU A 175 2.81 31.49 -2.94
C LEU A 175 1.64 32.33 -3.46
N HIS A 176 0.61 32.53 -2.61
CA HIS A 176 -0.57 33.30 -2.97
C HIS A 176 -0.25 34.80 -3.17
N ARG A 177 0.47 35.42 -2.22
CA ARG A 177 0.81 36.85 -2.27
C ARG A 177 1.65 37.21 -3.50
N ASN A 178 2.59 36.33 -3.87
CA ASN A 178 3.48 36.56 -4.99
C ASN A 178 2.96 35.95 -6.30
N ARG A 179 1.79 35.26 -6.30
CA ARG A 179 1.19 34.60 -7.47
C ARG A 179 2.14 33.64 -8.17
N ILE A 180 2.91 32.87 -7.37
CA ILE A 180 3.85 31.88 -7.83
C ILE A 180 3.39 30.48 -7.45
N GLU A 181 3.79 29.47 -8.22
CA GLU A 181 3.41 28.07 -7.99
C GLU A 181 4.47 27.28 -7.20
N LYS A 182 5.66 27.87 -7.02
CA LYS A 182 6.82 27.22 -6.40
C LYS A 182 7.60 28.18 -5.52
N VAL A 183 8.07 27.67 -4.39
CA VAL A 183 8.98 28.35 -3.47
C VAL A 183 10.22 27.48 -3.28
N LEU A 184 11.39 28.09 -3.36
CA LEU A 184 12.67 27.42 -3.12
C LEU A 184 12.99 27.43 -1.62
N VAL A 185 13.44 26.27 -1.12
CA VAL A 185 13.90 26.12 0.25
C VAL A 185 15.40 26.27 0.30
N VAL A 186 15.90 27.16 1.15
CA VAL A 186 17.34 27.44 1.27
C VAL A 186 17.80 27.32 2.72
N ASN A 187 19.09 27.04 2.91
CA ASN A 187 19.74 27.18 4.22
C ASN A 187 20.27 28.60 4.47
N ASP A 188 20.96 28.79 5.59
CA ASP A 188 21.51 30.11 5.96
C ASP A 188 22.61 30.61 5.00
N SER A 189 23.31 29.71 4.31
CA SER A 189 24.30 30.04 3.29
C SER A 189 23.70 30.28 1.92
N PHE A 190 22.35 30.28 1.78
CA PHE A 190 21.63 30.38 0.51
C PHE A 190 21.87 29.23 -0.48
N GLU A 191 22.26 28.05 0.02
CA GLU A 191 22.30 26.85 -0.76
C GLU A 191 20.89 26.26 -0.91
N LEU A 192 20.58 25.71 -2.07
CA LEU A 192 19.29 25.06 -2.32
C LEU A 192 19.16 23.77 -1.48
N ARG A 193 18.08 23.64 -0.73
CA ARG A 193 17.73 22.49 0.10
C ARG A 193 16.45 21.80 -0.39
N GLY A 194 15.69 22.47 -1.24
CA GLY A 194 14.48 21.86 -1.77
C GLY A 194 13.59 22.85 -2.53
N LEU A 195 12.45 22.31 -2.96
CA LEU A 195 11.41 23.00 -3.70
C LEU A 195 10.05 22.58 -3.15
N ILE A 196 9.17 23.54 -2.85
CA ILE A 196 7.77 23.30 -2.45
C ILE A 196 6.86 23.87 -3.53
N THR A 197 5.82 23.13 -3.92
CA THR A 197 4.82 23.60 -4.88
C THR A 197 3.46 23.78 -4.26
N VAL A 198 2.59 24.63 -4.86
CA VAL A 198 1.17 24.76 -4.47
C VAL A 198 0.48 23.39 -4.48
N LYS A 199 0.80 22.54 -5.46
CA LYS A 199 0.22 21.19 -5.58
C LYS A 199 0.55 20.31 -4.37
N ASP A 200 1.77 20.41 -3.81
CA ASP A 200 2.17 19.61 -2.65
C ASP A 200 1.41 20.04 -1.38
N ILE A 201 1.20 21.34 -1.22
CA ILE A 201 0.41 21.88 -0.10
C ILE A 201 -1.07 21.49 -0.26
N GLN A 202 -1.61 21.62 -1.49
CA GLN A 202 -3.00 21.25 -1.78
C GLN A 202 -3.27 19.77 -1.46
N LYS A 203 -2.36 18.87 -1.87
CA LYS A 203 -2.45 17.44 -1.56
C LYS A 203 -2.49 17.15 -0.06
N ASN A 204 -1.73 17.89 0.76
CA ASN A 204 -1.78 17.75 2.21
C ASN A 204 -3.14 18.15 2.78
N THR A 205 -3.80 19.16 2.17
CA THR A 205 -5.15 19.60 2.56
C THR A 205 -6.21 18.59 2.09
N ASP A 206 -6.07 18.07 0.87
CA ASP A 206 -7.02 17.11 0.27
C ASP A 206 -6.92 15.73 0.95
N PHE A 207 -5.72 15.34 1.42
CA PHE A 207 -5.44 14.05 2.03
C PHE A 207 -4.80 14.17 3.42
N PRO A 208 -5.52 14.68 4.42
CA PRO A 208 -4.97 14.94 5.77
C PRO A 208 -4.58 13.65 6.51
N ASN A 209 -5.14 12.51 6.11
CA ASN A 209 -4.85 11.20 6.68
C ASN A 209 -3.80 10.40 5.92
N ALA A 210 -3.12 11.00 4.92
CA ALA A 210 -2.15 10.27 4.12
C ALA A 210 -1.07 9.59 4.99
N ALA A 211 -0.79 8.33 4.66
CA ALA A 211 0.27 7.55 5.31
C ALA A 211 1.63 7.99 4.75
N LYS A 212 2.44 8.64 5.57
CA LYS A 212 3.71 9.26 5.18
C LYS A 212 4.86 8.86 6.10
N ASP A 213 6.07 8.84 5.53
CA ASP A 213 7.32 8.68 6.26
C ASP A 213 7.74 10.00 6.95
N LEU A 214 8.82 9.96 7.72
CA LEU A 214 9.37 11.12 8.41
C LEU A 214 9.82 12.25 7.45
N SER A 215 10.01 11.94 6.18
CA SER A 215 10.33 12.89 5.12
C SER A 215 9.09 13.36 4.35
N THR A 216 7.89 13.12 4.87
CA THR A 216 6.58 13.48 4.29
C THR A 216 6.26 12.82 2.94
N ARG A 217 6.99 11.77 2.55
CA ARG A 217 6.74 10.97 1.35
C ARG A 217 5.73 9.86 1.66
N LEU A 218 4.90 9.49 0.69
CA LEU A 218 3.94 8.40 0.83
C LEU A 218 4.62 7.08 1.21
N LEU A 219 4.01 6.33 2.12
CA LEU A 219 4.47 4.99 2.49
C LEU A 219 4.13 3.98 1.40
N VAL A 220 5.07 3.07 1.14
CA VAL A 220 4.91 1.99 0.16
C VAL A 220 5.65 0.74 0.60
N GLY A 221 5.02 -0.42 0.42
CA GLY A 221 5.68 -1.72 0.56
C GLY A 221 5.93 -2.39 -0.80
N ALA A 222 6.83 -3.36 -0.82
CA ALA A 222 7.07 -4.19 -1.99
C ALA A 222 7.27 -5.66 -1.60
N ALA A 223 6.68 -6.56 -2.39
CA ALA A 223 6.82 -7.98 -2.19
C ALA A 223 8.09 -8.53 -2.85
N VAL A 224 8.74 -9.47 -2.17
CA VAL A 224 9.86 -10.24 -2.68
C VAL A 224 9.63 -11.73 -2.41
N GLY A 225 10.31 -12.58 -3.18
CA GLY A 225 10.33 -14.03 -2.95
C GLY A 225 11.54 -14.49 -2.16
N VAL A 226 11.90 -15.75 -2.37
CA VAL A 226 13.09 -16.41 -1.79
C VAL A 226 14.07 -16.90 -2.87
N GLY A 227 13.80 -16.61 -4.14
CA GLY A 227 14.63 -17.01 -5.29
C GLY A 227 15.98 -16.31 -5.36
N GLY A 228 16.83 -16.75 -6.30
CA GLY A 228 18.23 -16.34 -6.38
C GLY A 228 18.49 -14.87 -6.77
N ASP A 229 17.50 -14.15 -7.35
CA ASP A 229 17.62 -12.73 -7.68
C ASP A 229 17.20 -11.79 -6.53
N THR A 230 16.69 -12.36 -5.44
CA THR A 230 16.02 -11.60 -4.36
C THR A 230 16.97 -10.63 -3.66
N ASP A 231 18.24 -10.95 -3.48
CA ASP A 231 19.22 -10.08 -2.84
C ASP A 231 19.32 -8.74 -3.60
N ARG A 232 19.59 -8.80 -4.91
CA ARG A 232 19.67 -7.60 -5.77
C ARG A 232 18.33 -6.85 -5.84
N ARG A 233 17.22 -7.59 -5.80
CA ARG A 233 15.88 -7.01 -5.80
C ARG A 233 15.63 -6.19 -4.54
N VAL A 234 15.97 -6.72 -3.36
CA VAL A 234 15.88 -5.99 -2.09
C VAL A 234 16.77 -4.74 -2.11
N GLU A 235 18.03 -4.86 -2.56
CA GLU A 235 18.95 -3.72 -2.71
C GLU A 235 18.35 -2.60 -3.57
N ALA A 236 17.79 -2.94 -4.73
CA ALA A 236 17.18 -1.95 -5.62
C ALA A 236 15.91 -1.31 -5.03
N LEU A 237 15.08 -2.09 -4.32
CA LEU A 237 13.89 -1.58 -3.65
C LEU A 237 14.26 -0.63 -2.50
N VAL A 238 15.29 -0.97 -1.71
CA VAL A 238 15.80 -0.11 -0.64
C VAL A 238 16.39 1.18 -1.22
N ALA A 239 17.15 1.11 -2.28
CA ALA A 239 17.66 2.29 -3.00
C ALA A 239 16.54 3.17 -3.56
N ALA A 240 15.41 2.58 -3.98
CA ALA A 240 14.21 3.30 -4.40
C ALA A 240 13.41 3.92 -3.23
N GLY A 241 13.78 3.61 -1.97
CA GLY A 241 13.19 4.16 -0.76
C GLY A 241 11.96 3.41 -0.25
N VAL A 242 11.86 2.08 -0.47
CA VAL A 242 10.78 1.26 0.07
C VAL A 242 10.75 1.32 1.60
N ASP A 243 9.56 1.39 2.20
CA ASP A 243 9.40 1.45 3.65
C ASP A 243 9.28 0.04 4.27
N VAL A 244 8.66 -0.87 3.52
CA VAL A 244 8.37 -2.24 3.98
C VAL A 244 8.72 -3.26 2.89
N ILE A 245 9.51 -4.26 3.24
CA ILE A 245 9.72 -5.46 2.43
C ILE A 245 8.77 -6.56 2.93
N VAL A 246 7.99 -7.15 2.03
CA VAL A 246 7.12 -8.29 2.33
C VAL A 246 7.73 -9.54 1.70
N VAL A 247 8.27 -10.44 2.53
CA VAL A 247 8.71 -11.76 2.09
C VAL A 247 7.46 -12.63 1.93
N ASP A 248 6.98 -12.73 0.70
CA ASP A 248 5.64 -13.18 0.34
C ASP A 248 5.65 -14.50 -0.41
N THR A 249 5.31 -15.59 0.28
CA THR A 249 5.22 -16.95 -0.26
C THR A 249 3.90 -17.63 0.10
N ALA A 250 3.58 -18.74 -0.55
CA ALA A 250 2.41 -19.55 -0.19
C ALA A 250 2.54 -20.22 1.17
N HIS A 251 3.77 -20.43 1.66
CA HIS A 251 4.07 -21.07 2.94
C HIS A 251 5.22 -20.35 3.66
N GLY A 252 4.88 -19.41 4.52
CA GLY A 252 5.84 -18.58 5.27
C GLY A 252 6.65 -19.32 6.33
N HIS A 253 6.20 -20.52 6.77
CA HIS A 253 6.94 -21.38 7.70
C HIS A 253 7.90 -22.32 7.00
N SER A 254 8.58 -21.85 5.96
CA SER A 254 9.63 -22.57 5.27
C SER A 254 11.01 -21.97 5.58
N GLN A 255 12.05 -22.80 5.61
CA GLN A 255 13.40 -22.35 5.97
C GLN A 255 13.87 -21.19 5.08
N GLY A 256 13.62 -21.25 3.77
CA GLY A 256 14.00 -20.18 2.85
C GLY A 256 13.35 -18.82 3.17
N VAL A 257 12.14 -18.81 3.73
CA VAL A 257 11.47 -17.57 4.17
C VAL A 257 12.09 -17.04 5.46
N LEU A 258 12.33 -17.91 6.44
CA LEU A 258 12.98 -17.55 7.70
C LEU A 258 14.39 -16.96 7.46
N ASP A 259 15.18 -17.63 6.63
CA ASP A 259 16.51 -17.18 6.22
C ASP A 259 16.46 -15.84 5.48
N ARG A 260 15.46 -15.64 4.61
CA ARG A 260 15.27 -14.40 3.86
C ARG A 260 14.91 -13.23 4.77
N VAL A 261 14.00 -13.42 5.72
CA VAL A 261 13.66 -12.41 6.74
C VAL A 261 14.91 -12.02 7.53
N ALA A 262 15.66 -13.00 8.05
CA ALA A 262 16.88 -12.76 8.80
C ALA A 262 17.94 -12.02 7.96
N TRP A 263 18.08 -12.39 6.69
CA TRP A 263 19.03 -11.76 5.77
C TRP A 263 18.67 -10.28 5.53
N VAL A 264 17.39 -9.96 5.28
CA VAL A 264 16.95 -8.56 5.06
C VAL A 264 17.21 -7.73 6.33
N LYS A 265 16.83 -8.23 7.50
CA LYS A 265 17.04 -7.52 8.77
C LYS A 265 18.51 -7.29 9.08
N LYS A 266 19.37 -8.25 8.75
CA LYS A 266 20.82 -8.14 8.94
C LYS A 266 21.45 -7.07 8.05
N ASN A 267 21.08 -7.04 6.77
CA ASN A 267 21.70 -6.15 5.77
C ASN A 267 21.04 -4.77 5.72
N PHE A 268 19.74 -4.66 6.03
CA PHE A 268 18.96 -3.43 5.99
C PHE A 268 18.12 -3.24 7.28
N PRO A 269 18.76 -3.04 8.44
CA PRO A 269 18.09 -3.03 9.73
C PRO A 269 17.04 -1.92 9.89
N HIS A 270 17.14 -0.86 9.10
CA HIS A 270 16.18 0.25 9.08
C HIS A 270 14.91 -0.03 8.27
N VAL A 271 14.88 -1.08 7.43
CA VAL A 271 13.72 -1.46 6.65
C VAL A 271 12.82 -2.38 7.47
N GLN A 272 11.53 -2.13 7.45
CA GLN A 272 10.56 -3.00 8.11
C GLN A 272 10.29 -4.26 7.28
N VAL A 273 10.21 -5.43 7.91
CA VAL A 273 10.03 -6.71 7.21
C VAL A 273 8.79 -7.43 7.70
N ILE A 274 7.93 -7.79 6.75
CA ILE A 274 6.75 -8.63 6.96
C ILE A 274 7.03 -10.00 6.38
N GLY A 275 6.85 -11.07 7.16
CA GLY A 275 6.95 -12.45 6.68
C GLY A 275 5.59 -13.12 6.54
N GLY A 276 5.41 -13.94 5.50
CA GLY A 276 4.16 -14.69 5.29
C GLY A 276 4.12 -15.50 3.99
N ASN A 277 3.02 -16.25 3.76
CA ASN A 277 1.81 -16.35 4.59
C ASN A 277 1.90 -17.53 5.56
N ILE A 278 1.30 -17.34 6.71
CA ILE A 278 1.24 -18.36 7.77
C ILE A 278 -0.20 -18.58 8.25
N CYS A 279 -0.43 -19.61 9.04
CA CYS A 279 -1.72 -19.88 9.68
C CYS A 279 -1.61 -20.56 11.06
N THR A 280 -0.41 -20.64 11.64
CA THR A 280 -0.17 -21.29 12.93
C THR A 280 0.67 -20.40 13.85
N GLY A 281 0.51 -20.59 15.18
CA GLY A 281 1.30 -19.88 16.16
C GLY A 281 2.79 -20.21 16.10
N GLU A 282 3.14 -21.47 15.82
CA GLU A 282 4.55 -21.90 15.67
C GLU A 282 5.24 -21.14 14.52
N ALA A 283 4.56 -21.00 13.38
CA ALA A 283 5.07 -20.23 12.25
C ALA A 283 5.28 -18.74 12.59
N ALA A 284 4.36 -18.17 13.38
CA ALA A 284 4.46 -16.79 13.82
C ALA A 284 5.68 -16.56 14.73
N LEU A 285 5.92 -17.50 15.65
CA LEU A 285 7.09 -17.44 16.54
C LEU A 285 8.41 -17.60 15.75
N ALA A 286 8.46 -18.53 14.78
CA ALA A 286 9.63 -18.71 13.93
C ALA A 286 9.97 -17.44 13.11
N LEU A 287 8.96 -16.75 12.58
CA LEU A 287 9.16 -15.48 11.87
C LEU A 287 9.60 -14.35 12.82
N LEU A 288 9.01 -14.29 14.02
CA LEU A 288 9.41 -13.34 15.06
C LEU A 288 10.88 -13.52 15.44
N ASP A 289 11.32 -14.77 15.67
CA ASP A 289 12.70 -15.13 16.03
C ASP A 289 13.67 -14.85 14.87
N SER A 290 13.22 -14.92 13.62
CA SER A 290 13.98 -14.51 12.43
C SER A 290 14.06 -12.99 12.26
N GLY A 291 13.40 -12.20 13.12
CA GLY A 291 13.46 -10.74 13.12
C GLY A 291 12.36 -10.04 12.34
N ALA A 292 11.27 -10.73 11.96
CA ALA A 292 10.13 -10.07 11.32
C ALA A 292 9.52 -8.96 12.20
N ASP A 293 9.12 -7.86 11.59
CA ASP A 293 8.48 -6.72 12.26
C ASP A 293 6.95 -6.82 12.25
N ALA A 294 6.40 -7.70 11.42
CA ALA A 294 5.01 -8.13 11.40
C ALA A 294 4.89 -9.46 10.66
N VAL A 295 3.77 -10.16 10.83
CA VAL A 295 3.47 -11.40 10.11
C VAL A 295 2.16 -11.27 9.30
N LYS A 296 2.08 -11.99 8.20
CA LYS A 296 0.91 -12.00 7.31
C LYS A 296 0.25 -13.37 7.33
N VAL A 297 -1.04 -13.38 7.71
CA VAL A 297 -1.83 -14.58 8.03
C VAL A 297 -2.86 -14.86 6.96
N GLY A 298 -2.81 -16.07 6.37
CA GLY A 298 -3.82 -16.51 5.40
C GLY A 298 -3.27 -17.48 4.36
N ILE A 299 -3.57 -18.76 4.50
CA ILE A 299 -3.29 -19.80 3.50
C ILE A 299 -4.61 -20.28 2.93
N GLY A 300 -4.88 -19.89 1.68
CA GLY A 300 -6.05 -20.31 0.91
C GLY A 300 -7.38 -19.59 1.16
N PRO A 301 -7.49 -18.43 1.89
CA PRO A 301 -8.78 -17.77 2.06
C PRO A 301 -9.20 -16.87 0.89
N GLY A 302 -8.29 -16.56 -0.05
CA GLY A 302 -8.56 -15.69 -1.18
C GLY A 302 -9.56 -16.29 -2.17
N SER A 303 -10.43 -15.47 -2.77
CA SER A 303 -11.49 -15.91 -3.68
C SER A 303 -11.00 -16.58 -4.96
N ILE A 304 -9.75 -16.33 -5.36
CA ILE A 304 -9.09 -16.92 -6.55
C ILE A 304 -8.05 -17.98 -6.18
N CYS A 305 -7.91 -18.32 -4.89
CA CYS A 305 -6.94 -19.30 -4.41
C CYS A 305 -7.57 -20.69 -4.37
N THR A 306 -6.84 -21.68 -4.89
CA THR A 306 -7.26 -23.10 -4.88
C THR A 306 -6.34 -23.98 -4.03
N THR A 307 -5.41 -23.42 -3.27
CA THR A 307 -4.45 -24.17 -2.43
C THR A 307 -5.14 -25.19 -1.53
N ARG A 308 -6.25 -24.82 -0.86
CA ARG A 308 -6.99 -25.75 0.02
C ARG A 308 -7.62 -26.93 -0.71
N VAL A 309 -7.89 -26.79 -2.01
CA VAL A 309 -8.46 -27.86 -2.85
C VAL A 309 -7.36 -28.66 -3.51
N VAL A 310 -6.35 -28.01 -4.08
CA VAL A 310 -5.27 -28.63 -4.85
C VAL A 310 -4.24 -29.29 -3.92
N ALA A 311 -3.79 -28.58 -2.89
CA ALA A 311 -2.81 -29.09 -1.94
C ALA A 311 -3.43 -29.69 -0.67
N GLY A 312 -4.71 -29.43 -0.40
CA GLY A 312 -5.41 -29.90 0.81
C GLY A 312 -4.93 -29.23 2.11
N VAL A 313 -4.25 -28.06 2.00
CA VAL A 313 -3.62 -27.39 3.14
C VAL A 313 -4.24 -26.00 3.36
N GLY A 314 -4.44 -25.65 4.61
CA GLY A 314 -4.95 -24.34 5.04
C GLY A 314 -5.72 -24.41 6.34
N VAL A 315 -5.94 -23.24 6.96
CA VAL A 315 -6.77 -23.10 8.16
C VAL A 315 -7.82 -22.01 7.89
N PRO A 316 -9.09 -22.20 8.23
CA PRO A 316 -10.12 -21.16 8.17
C PRO A 316 -9.69 -19.87 8.87
N GLN A 317 -10.01 -18.73 8.28
CA GLN A 317 -9.27 -17.47 8.48
C GLN A 317 -9.41 -16.91 9.91
N VAL A 318 -10.58 -17.00 10.54
CA VAL A 318 -10.76 -16.49 11.91
C VAL A 318 -9.90 -17.28 12.88
N THR A 319 -9.92 -18.61 12.78
CA THR A 319 -9.08 -19.49 13.62
C THR A 319 -7.58 -19.27 13.34
N ALA A 320 -7.18 -19.08 12.08
CA ALA A 320 -5.77 -18.80 11.75
C ALA A 320 -5.28 -17.49 12.40
N ILE A 321 -6.11 -16.44 12.37
CA ILE A 321 -5.79 -15.14 13.01
C ILE A 321 -5.67 -15.31 14.52
N ASP A 322 -6.62 -15.97 15.15
CA ASP A 322 -6.70 -16.20 16.60
C ASP A 322 -5.47 -16.97 17.12
N LEU A 323 -5.13 -18.10 16.48
CA LEU A 323 -3.94 -18.91 16.83
C LEU A 323 -2.64 -18.12 16.74
N VAL A 324 -2.51 -17.28 15.71
CA VAL A 324 -1.33 -16.44 15.54
C VAL A 324 -1.30 -15.31 16.56
N ALA A 325 -2.44 -14.66 16.82
CA ALA A 325 -2.56 -13.59 17.82
C ALA A 325 -2.22 -14.10 19.22
N GLU A 326 -2.75 -15.27 19.60
CA GLU A 326 -2.45 -15.92 20.87
C GLU A 326 -0.95 -16.20 21.03
N ALA A 327 -0.30 -16.76 20.02
CA ALA A 327 1.12 -17.07 20.07
C ALA A 327 1.99 -15.82 20.15
N LEU A 328 1.65 -14.77 19.41
CA LEU A 328 2.44 -13.53 19.36
C LEU A 328 2.32 -12.68 20.63
N GLN A 329 1.20 -12.75 21.35
CA GLN A 329 0.96 -11.95 22.57
C GLN A 329 1.32 -10.46 22.37
N ASP A 330 0.93 -9.89 21.24
CA ASP A 330 1.15 -8.50 20.82
C ASP A 330 2.61 -8.06 20.66
N ARG A 331 3.59 -8.99 20.63
CA ARG A 331 5.01 -8.69 20.43
C ARG A 331 5.30 -8.03 19.08
N ILE A 332 4.60 -8.45 18.03
CA ILE A 332 4.55 -7.83 16.71
C ILE A 332 3.12 -7.85 16.15
N PRO A 333 2.75 -6.90 15.27
CA PRO A 333 1.44 -6.90 14.63
C PRO A 333 1.26 -8.07 13.67
N LEU A 334 0.01 -8.45 13.45
CA LEU A 334 -0.37 -9.39 12.41
C LEU A 334 -1.35 -8.77 11.41
N ILE A 335 -1.24 -9.19 10.15
CA ILE A 335 -2.04 -8.75 9.01
C ILE A 335 -2.93 -9.92 8.59
N ALA A 336 -4.25 -9.72 8.59
CA ALA A 336 -5.19 -10.71 8.07
C ALA A 336 -5.31 -10.59 6.54
N ASP A 337 -4.75 -11.55 5.81
CA ASP A 337 -4.69 -11.54 4.34
C ASP A 337 -5.69 -12.53 3.73
N GLY A 338 -6.69 -11.98 3.03
CA GLY A 338 -7.67 -12.72 2.27
C GLY A 338 -8.98 -13.04 3.01
N GLY A 339 -9.98 -13.44 2.24
CA GLY A 339 -11.31 -13.81 2.74
C GLY A 339 -12.24 -12.63 3.01
N ILE A 340 -11.78 -11.39 2.97
CA ILE A 340 -12.58 -10.18 3.20
C ILE A 340 -13.48 -9.91 1.98
N ARG A 341 -14.80 -9.94 2.18
CA ARG A 341 -15.82 -9.68 1.16
C ARG A 341 -16.68 -8.47 1.50
N TYR A 342 -16.90 -8.24 2.79
CA TYR A 342 -17.71 -7.16 3.35
C TYR A 342 -16.95 -6.40 4.44
N SER A 343 -17.42 -5.20 4.75
CA SER A 343 -16.83 -4.41 5.86
C SER A 343 -16.96 -5.09 7.23
N GLY A 344 -18.01 -5.89 7.44
CA GLY A 344 -18.17 -6.68 8.66
C GLY A 344 -17.07 -7.71 8.88
N ASP A 345 -16.51 -8.27 7.79
CA ASP A 345 -15.38 -9.21 7.87
C ASP A 345 -14.12 -8.53 8.42
N ILE A 346 -13.94 -7.22 8.14
CA ILE A 346 -12.84 -6.41 8.70
C ILE A 346 -12.97 -6.36 10.23
N GLY A 347 -14.18 -6.04 10.73
CA GLY A 347 -14.42 -6.01 12.16
C GLY A 347 -14.14 -7.36 12.82
N LYS A 348 -14.55 -8.47 12.18
CA LYS A 348 -14.29 -9.84 12.67
C LYS A 348 -12.80 -10.17 12.65
N ALA A 349 -12.06 -9.78 11.60
CA ALA A 349 -10.61 -10.00 11.51
C ALA A 349 -9.86 -9.27 12.63
N LEU A 350 -10.21 -8.00 12.88
CA LEU A 350 -9.60 -7.21 13.96
C LEU A 350 -9.96 -7.79 15.33
N ALA A 351 -11.22 -8.16 15.54
CA ALA A 351 -11.66 -8.78 16.81
C ALA A 351 -11.00 -10.14 17.08
N ALA A 352 -10.61 -10.88 16.04
CA ALA A 352 -9.81 -12.10 16.15
C ALA A 352 -8.32 -11.85 16.45
N GLY A 353 -7.87 -10.58 16.47
CA GLY A 353 -6.53 -10.19 16.87
C GLY A 353 -5.68 -9.52 15.78
N ALA A 354 -6.19 -9.35 14.56
CA ALA A 354 -5.45 -8.64 13.50
C ALA A 354 -5.28 -7.15 13.82
N SER A 355 -4.13 -6.59 13.46
CA SER A 355 -3.88 -5.15 13.53
C SER A 355 -4.29 -4.44 12.24
N THR A 356 -4.12 -5.11 11.10
CA THR A 356 -4.48 -4.63 9.77
C THR A 356 -5.03 -5.77 8.92
N ILE A 357 -5.67 -5.41 7.82
CA ILE A 357 -6.14 -6.37 6.82
C ILE A 357 -5.47 -6.13 5.47
N MET A 358 -5.33 -7.18 4.66
CA MET A 358 -4.92 -7.08 3.27
C MET A 358 -6.07 -7.52 2.36
N VAL A 359 -6.31 -6.73 1.30
CA VAL A 359 -7.46 -6.93 0.40
C VAL A 359 -6.99 -7.02 -1.06
N GLY A 360 -7.40 -8.07 -1.76
CA GLY A 360 -7.16 -8.26 -3.19
C GLY A 360 -8.43 -8.02 -4.02
N GLY A 361 -9.38 -8.93 -3.98
CA GLY A 361 -10.54 -8.97 -4.88
C GLY A 361 -11.42 -7.72 -4.87
N LEU A 362 -11.64 -7.08 -3.72
CA LEU A 362 -12.41 -5.85 -3.65
C LEU A 362 -11.70 -4.66 -4.33
N LEU A 363 -10.37 -4.67 -4.34
CA LEU A 363 -9.55 -3.60 -4.93
C LEU A 363 -9.17 -3.88 -6.39
N ALA A 364 -9.16 -5.14 -6.83
CA ALA A 364 -8.88 -5.52 -8.21
C ALA A 364 -9.83 -4.85 -9.23
N GLY A 365 -11.08 -4.59 -8.83
CA GLY A 365 -12.08 -3.91 -9.66
C GLY A 365 -11.96 -2.40 -9.70
N THR A 366 -11.00 -1.79 -9.00
CA THR A 366 -10.86 -0.33 -8.94
C THR A 366 -10.21 0.25 -10.19
N GLU A 367 -10.46 1.53 -10.43
CA GLU A 367 -9.86 2.27 -11.55
C GLU A 367 -8.33 2.28 -11.48
N GLU A 368 -7.77 2.34 -10.28
CA GLU A 368 -6.34 2.46 -10.03
C GLU A 368 -5.57 1.14 -10.11
N SER A 369 -6.26 -0.01 -10.07
CA SER A 369 -5.61 -1.32 -10.23
C SER A 369 -5.10 -1.53 -11.66
N PRO A 370 -4.00 -2.32 -11.88
CA PRO A 370 -3.39 -2.49 -13.21
C PRO A 370 -4.17 -3.41 -14.15
N GLY A 371 -5.13 -4.20 -13.65
CA GLY A 371 -5.90 -5.13 -14.48
C GLY A 371 -6.65 -4.43 -15.62
N GLU A 372 -6.72 -5.07 -16.77
CA GLU A 372 -7.44 -4.53 -17.95
C GLU A 372 -8.94 -4.46 -17.71
N THR A 373 -9.56 -3.43 -18.29
CA THR A 373 -11.03 -3.27 -18.26
C THR A 373 -11.65 -3.97 -19.46
N GLU A 374 -12.53 -4.92 -19.19
CA GLU A 374 -13.23 -5.72 -20.19
C GLU A 374 -14.73 -5.39 -20.19
N LEU A 375 -15.34 -5.29 -21.37
CA LEU A 375 -16.80 -5.22 -21.51
C LEU A 375 -17.37 -6.62 -21.72
N TYR A 376 -18.21 -7.08 -20.79
CA TYR A 376 -18.86 -8.38 -20.87
C TYR A 376 -20.34 -8.28 -20.51
N GLN A 377 -21.22 -8.79 -21.38
CA GLN A 377 -22.68 -8.74 -21.21
C GLN A 377 -23.21 -7.34 -20.83
N GLY A 378 -22.65 -6.30 -21.47
CA GLY A 378 -23.06 -4.90 -21.25
C GLY A 378 -22.57 -4.28 -19.93
N ARG A 379 -21.68 -4.95 -19.18
CA ARG A 379 -21.09 -4.44 -17.95
C ARG A 379 -19.57 -4.43 -18.03
N SER A 380 -18.94 -3.47 -17.36
CA SER A 380 -17.48 -3.37 -17.26
C SER A 380 -16.97 -4.27 -16.14
N TYR A 381 -15.90 -5.01 -16.43
CA TYR A 381 -15.17 -5.87 -15.52
C TYR A 381 -13.67 -5.55 -15.59
N LYS A 382 -12.92 -5.97 -14.58
CA LYS A 382 -11.47 -5.98 -14.62
C LYS A 382 -10.94 -7.39 -14.45
N SER A 383 -9.86 -7.70 -15.15
CA SER A 383 -9.16 -8.96 -14.98
C SER A 383 -8.63 -9.10 -13.55
N TYR A 384 -8.80 -10.27 -12.96
CA TYR A 384 -8.32 -10.59 -11.62
C TYR A 384 -7.85 -12.03 -11.57
N ARG A 385 -6.62 -12.25 -11.12
CA ARG A 385 -6.05 -13.59 -11.06
C ARG A 385 -5.26 -13.84 -9.79
N GLY A 386 -5.21 -15.13 -9.39
CA GLY A 386 -4.35 -15.58 -8.32
C GLY A 386 -2.88 -15.59 -8.73
N MET A 387 -2.00 -15.30 -7.77
CA MET A 387 -0.55 -15.41 -8.00
C MET A 387 -0.11 -16.85 -8.30
N GLY A 388 -0.93 -17.86 -7.94
CA GLY A 388 -0.76 -19.27 -8.30
C GLY A 388 -1.49 -19.70 -9.58
N SER A 389 -2.07 -18.78 -10.37
CA SER A 389 -2.60 -19.09 -11.70
C SER A 389 -1.48 -19.34 -12.70
N LEU A 390 -1.74 -20.10 -13.76
CA LEU A 390 -0.73 -20.42 -14.78
C LEU A 390 -0.09 -19.15 -15.34
N ALA A 391 -0.88 -18.19 -15.80
CA ALA A 391 -0.35 -16.97 -16.39
C ALA A 391 0.42 -16.08 -15.39
N ALA A 392 0.09 -16.10 -14.09
CA ALA A 392 0.88 -15.40 -13.08
C ALA A 392 2.21 -16.12 -12.80
N MET A 393 2.19 -17.46 -12.76
CA MET A 393 3.39 -18.27 -12.54
C MET A 393 4.39 -18.14 -13.71
N GLU A 394 3.90 -18.13 -14.95
CA GLU A 394 4.72 -17.89 -16.14
C GLU A 394 5.39 -16.51 -16.15
N LYS A 395 4.74 -15.51 -15.57
CA LYS A 395 5.28 -14.14 -15.44
C LYS A 395 6.26 -13.94 -14.29
N GLY A 396 6.45 -14.92 -13.39
CA GLY A 396 7.47 -14.86 -12.35
C GLY A 396 7.04 -15.26 -10.94
N SER A 397 5.76 -15.62 -10.68
CA SER A 397 5.31 -15.98 -9.33
C SER A 397 5.47 -17.46 -8.97
N LYS A 398 6.07 -18.29 -9.83
CA LYS A 398 6.26 -19.74 -9.59
C LYS A 398 7.12 -20.06 -8.36
N ASP A 399 8.09 -19.20 -8.01
CA ASP A 399 8.90 -19.33 -6.79
C ASP A 399 8.08 -19.13 -5.51
N ARG A 400 6.96 -18.36 -5.56
CA ARG A 400 6.01 -18.22 -4.45
C ARG A 400 5.43 -19.57 -4.02
N TYR A 401 5.32 -20.51 -4.97
CA TYR A 401 4.77 -21.85 -4.81
C TYR A 401 5.85 -22.95 -4.86
N PHE A 402 7.12 -22.58 -4.71
CA PHE A 402 8.26 -23.51 -4.74
C PHE A 402 8.39 -24.32 -6.02
N GLN A 403 7.98 -23.74 -7.16
CA GLN A 403 8.00 -24.36 -8.49
C GLN A 403 8.92 -23.61 -9.48
N ASP A 404 9.89 -22.89 -9.00
CA ASP A 404 10.82 -22.10 -9.82
C ASP A 404 11.62 -22.92 -10.83
N ALA A 405 11.94 -24.18 -10.52
CA ALA A 405 12.62 -25.10 -11.42
C ALA A 405 11.69 -25.80 -12.43
N ALA A 406 10.36 -25.67 -12.30
CA ALA A 406 9.41 -26.33 -13.18
C ALA A 406 9.31 -25.64 -14.54
N THR A 407 9.23 -26.45 -15.63
CA THR A 407 8.87 -25.94 -16.96
C THR A 407 7.37 -25.62 -17.01
N ALA A 408 6.96 -24.74 -17.93
CA ALA A 408 5.58 -24.25 -18.00
C ALA A 408 4.53 -25.39 -18.09
N ASP A 409 4.83 -26.47 -18.82
CA ASP A 409 3.99 -27.65 -18.98
C ASP A 409 3.86 -28.54 -17.73
N LYS A 410 4.70 -28.31 -16.72
CA LYS A 410 4.74 -29.08 -15.46
C LYS A 410 4.29 -28.26 -14.24
N LEU A 411 3.88 -27.02 -14.43
CA LEU A 411 3.37 -26.21 -13.34
C LEU A 411 2.06 -26.78 -12.80
N VAL A 412 1.92 -26.79 -11.47
CA VAL A 412 0.69 -27.15 -10.76
C VAL A 412 0.07 -25.88 -10.19
N PRO A 413 -0.99 -25.32 -10.81
CA PRO A 413 -1.57 -24.07 -10.36
C PRO A 413 -2.35 -24.23 -9.06
N GLU A 414 -2.18 -23.26 -8.17
CA GLU A 414 -2.93 -23.11 -6.92
C GLU A 414 -3.80 -21.84 -6.94
N GLY A 415 -4.22 -21.41 -8.10
CA GLY A 415 -5.07 -20.25 -8.31
C GLY A 415 -5.68 -20.21 -9.69
N ILE A 416 -6.73 -19.43 -9.84
CA ILE A 416 -7.46 -19.26 -11.09
C ILE A 416 -7.29 -17.86 -11.68
N GLU A 417 -7.64 -17.73 -12.96
CA GLU A 417 -7.83 -16.46 -13.65
C GLU A 417 -9.33 -16.20 -13.78
N GLY A 418 -9.74 -14.97 -13.55
CA GLY A 418 -11.12 -14.56 -13.60
C GLY A 418 -11.27 -13.07 -13.80
N ARG A 419 -12.45 -12.56 -13.54
CA ARG A 419 -12.77 -11.14 -13.61
C ARG A 419 -13.64 -10.72 -12.42
N VAL A 420 -13.52 -9.47 -12.04
CA VAL A 420 -14.36 -8.83 -11.01
C VAL A 420 -15.08 -7.63 -11.60
N PRO A 421 -16.29 -7.28 -11.12
CA PRO A 421 -16.99 -6.08 -11.59
C PRO A 421 -16.12 -4.84 -11.40
N TYR A 422 -16.11 -3.94 -12.40
CA TYR A 422 -15.51 -2.63 -12.26
C TYR A 422 -16.27 -1.82 -11.21
N ARG A 423 -15.54 -1.14 -10.33
CA ARG A 423 -16.07 -0.48 -9.13
C ARG A 423 -15.83 1.03 -9.08
N GLY A 424 -15.17 1.59 -10.11
CA GLY A 424 -14.77 3.00 -10.13
C GLY A 424 -13.56 3.29 -9.21
N PRO A 425 -13.36 4.56 -8.81
CA PRO A 425 -12.24 4.98 -7.98
C PRO A 425 -12.19 4.29 -6.62
N VAL A 426 -10.98 3.94 -6.16
CA VAL A 426 -10.75 3.22 -4.90
C VAL A 426 -11.26 3.99 -3.68
N GLY A 427 -11.24 5.32 -3.71
CA GLY A 427 -11.69 6.16 -2.60
C GLY A 427 -13.11 5.84 -2.13
N GLY A 428 -14.04 5.60 -3.08
CA GLY A 428 -15.41 5.21 -2.75
C GLY A 428 -15.51 3.86 -2.03
N ILE A 429 -14.68 2.89 -2.43
CA ILE A 429 -14.65 1.56 -1.81
C ILE A 429 -14.08 1.63 -0.40
N ILE A 430 -12.95 2.32 -0.22
CA ILE A 430 -12.33 2.50 1.10
C ILE A 430 -13.29 3.24 2.04
N HIS A 431 -13.99 4.26 1.55
CA HIS A 431 -15.00 4.97 2.34
C HIS A 431 -16.09 4.01 2.88
N GLN A 432 -16.63 3.14 2.03
CA GLN A 432 -17.66 2.17 2.44
C GLN A 432 -17.11 1.13 3.41
N LEU A 433 -15.92 0.60 3.17
CA LEU A 433 -15.28 -0.40 4.04
C LEU A 433 -14.98 0.19 5.43
N MET A 434 -14.41 1.38 5.48
CA MET A 434 -14.08 2.05 6.75
C MET A 434 -15.34 2.57 7.46
N GLY A 435 -16.36 3.00 6.71
CA GLY A 435 -17.66 3.33 7.28
C GLY A 435 -18.32 2.14 7.99
N GLY A 436 -18.30 0.96 7.36
CA GLY A 436 -18.79 -0.27 7.98
C GLY A 436 -17.97 -0.70 9.20
N LEU A 437 -16.63 -0.57 9.16
CA LEU A 437 -15.78 -0.82 10.33
C LEU A 437 -16.13 0.14 11.49
N ARG A 438 -16.33 1.44 11.21
CA ARG A 438 -16.76 2.41 12.22
C ARG A 438 -18.10 2.04 12.85
N ALA A 439 -19.05 1.56 12.03
CA ALA A 439 -20.33 1.04 12.54
C ALA A 439 -20.11 -0.16 13.45
N THR A 440 -19.29 -1.14 13.05
CA THR A 440 -18.92 -2.29 13.89
C THR A 440 -18.38 -1.82 15.24
N MET A 441 -17.41 -0.91 15.25
CA MET A 441 -16.79 -0.37 16.47
C MET A 441 -17.82 0.31 17.37
N GLY A 442 -18.75 1.06 16.78
CA GLY A 442 -19.87 1.66 17.49
C GLY A 442 -20.76 0.62 18.16
N TYR A 443 -21.12 -0.48 17.47
CA TYR A 443 -21.94 -1.56 18.02
C TYR A 443 -21.27 -2.33 19.15
N VAL A 444 -19.95 -2.51 19.10
CA VAL A 444 -19.21 -3.27 20.13
C VAL A 444 -18.56 -2.39 21.21
N GLY A 445 -18.76 -1.06 21.14
CA GLY A 445 -18.26 -0.10 22.14
C GLY A 445 -16.73 0.06 22.14
N CYS A 446 -16.08 -0.06 20.98
CA CYS A 446 -14.63 0.05 20.83
C CYS A 446 -14.25 1.39 20.23
N ALA A 447 -13.43 2.19 20.93
CA ALA A 447 -12.98 3.50 20.48
C ALA A 447 -11.76 3.43 19.56
N THR A 448 -10.93 2.39 19.68
CA THR A 448 -9.66 2.20 18.98
C THR A 448 -9.56 0.80 18.36
N ILE A 449 -8.60 0.61 17.46
CA ILE A 449 -8.29 -0.72 16.91
C ILE A 449 -7.76 -1.66 18.01
N ASP A 450 -7.02 -1.18 18.98
CA ASP A 450 -6.56 -2.00 20.10
C ASP A 450 -7.73 -2.46 20.98
N ASP A 451 -8.77 -1.63 21.16
CA ASP A 451 -10.03 -2.07 21.79
C ASP A 451 -10.70 -3.19 20.99
N MET A 452 -10.74 -3.05 19.64
CA MET A 452 -11.31 -4.06 18.76
C MET A 452 -10.60 -5.41 18.84
N ARG A 453 -9.31 -5.41 19.11
CA ARG A 453 -8.50 -6.64 19.22
C ARG A 453 -8.66 -7.37 20.55
N THR A 454 -9.21 -6.72 21.57
CA THR A 454 -9.17 -7.24 22.95
C THR A 454 -10.54 -7.35 23.63
N LYS A 455 -11.54 -6.55 23.23
CA LYS A 455 -12.82 -6.46 23.94
C LYS A 455 -13.97 -7.27 23.34
N PRO A 456 -14.17 -7.30 22.00
CA PRO A 456 -15.33 -7.94 21.40
C PRO A 456 -15.40 -9.43 21.68
N LYS A 457 -16.63 -9.95 21.75
CA LYS A 457 -16.92 -11.37 21.90
C LYS A 457 -17.57 -11.89 20.62
N PHE A 458 -17.30 -13.14 20.31
CA PHE A 458 -17.92 -13.85 19.21
C PHE A 458 -19.02 -14.78 19.67
N VAL A 459 -20.00 -14.99 18.81
CA VAL A 459 -20.88 -16.16 18.81
C VAL A 459 -20.64 -16.96 17.55
N LYS A 460 -20.66 -18.28 17.67
CA LYS A 460 -20.71 -19.19 16.51
C LYS A 460 -22.14 -19.21 15.98
N ILE A 461 -22.29 -19.05 14.66
CA ILE A 461 -23.59 -19.09 13.99
C ILE A 461 -23.75 -20.35 13.14
N SER A 462 -24.98 -20.81 12.97
CA SER A 462 -25.30 -21.93 12.08
C SER A 462 -25.43 -21.47 10.63
N GLY A 463 -25.46 -22.39 9.67
CA GLY A 463 -25.76 -22.05 8.27
C GLY A 463 -27.16 -21.41 8.09
N ALA A 464 -28.11 -21.64 9.02
CA ALA A 464 -29.38 -20.92 9.05
C ALA A 464 -29.19 -19.45 9.50
N GLY A 465 -28.39 -19.21 10.54
CA GLY A 465 -28.07 -17.87 11.01
C GLY A 465 -27.23 -17.08 10.00
N GLN A 466 -26.37 -17.75 9.23
CA GLN A 466 -25.65 -17.11 8.12
C GLN A 466 -26.63 -16.64 7.02
N ARG A 467 -27.61 -17.48 6.63
CA ARG A 467 -28.64 -17.07 5.67
C ARG A 467 -29.51 -15.91 6.18
N GLU A 468 -29.89 -15.93 7.47
CA GLU A 468 -30.62 -14.84 8.14
C GLU A 468 -29.82 -13.52 8.11
N SER A 469 -28.48 -13.57 8.13
CA SER A 469 -27.61 -12.40 8.08
C SER A 469 -27.60 -11.70 6.72
N HIS A 470 -27.99 -12.40 5.65
CA HIS A 470 -28.14 -11.83 4.31
C HIS A 470 -29.56 -11.39 4.04
N VAL A 471 -29.73 -10.50 3.05
CA VAL A 471 -31.07 -10.12 2.57
C VAL A 471 -31.81 -11.36 2.12
N HIS A 472 -33.01 -11.60 2.66
CA HIS A 472 -33.86 -12.74 2.35
C HIS A 472 -35.32 -12.33 2.26
N ASP A 473 -36.14 -13.13 1.57
CA ASP A 473 -37.58 -12.94 1.39
C ASP A 473 -38.04 -11.62 0.75
N VAL A 474 -37.10 -10.93 0.06
CA VAL A 474 -37.36 -9.70 -0.69
C VAL A 474 -36.58 -9.69 -2.00
N THR A 475 -37.11 -8.99 -3.03
CA THR A 475 -36.36 -8.74 -4.26
C THR A 475 -35.66 -7.39 -4.17
N ILE A 476 -34.34 -7.39 -4.34
CA ILE A 476 -33.54 -6.15 -4.33
C ILE A 476 -33.86 -5.36 -5.60
N THR A 477 -34.43 -4.16 -5.45
CA THR A 477 -34.72 -3.25 -6.56
C THR A 477 -33.60 -2.23 -6.79
N LYS A 478 -32.77 -1.97 -5.74
CA LYS A 478 -31.63 -1.09 -5.81
C LYS A 478 -30.53 -1.60 -4.85
N GLU A 479 -29.41 -2.01 -5.39
CA GLU A 479 -28.25 -2.42 -4.61
C GLU A 479 -27.59 -1.21 -3.92
N PRO A 480 -27.30 -1.27 -2.61
CA PRO A 480 -26.45 -0.27 -1.97
C PRO A 480 -24.98 -0.48 -2.35
N PRO A 481 -24.12 0.55 -2.22
CA PRO A 481 -22.73 0.48 -2.66
C PRO A 481 -21.89 -0.57 -1.91
N ASN A 482 -22.29 -0.97 -0.71
CA ASN A 482 -21.57 -1.84 0.22
C ASN A 482 -22.15 -3.27 0.35
N TYR A 483 -23.24 -3.58 -0.34
CA TYR A 483 -23.83 -4.91 -0.36
C TYR A 483 -24.27 -5.28 -1.78
N ARG A 484 -23.88 -6.47 -2.22
CA ARG A 484 -24.32 -7.09 -3.48
C ARG A 484 -24.78 -8.51 -3.20
N ALA A 485 -25.91 -8.89 -3.76
CA ALA A 485 -26.46 -10.24 -3.65
C ALA A 485 -25.77 -11.21 -4.62
#